data_b31278fb2bde48c91d0e53f9b548bada
#
_entry.id   b31278fb2bde48c91d0e53f9b548bada
#
_cell.length_a   1.000
_cell.length_b   1.000
_cell.length_c   1.000
_cell.angle_alpha   90.00
_cell.angle_beta   90.00
_cell.angle_gamma   90.00
#
_symmetry.space_group_name_H-M   'P 1'
#
loop_
_entity.id
_entity.type
_entity.pdbx_description
1 polymer ?
#
loop_
_entity_poly.entity_id
_entity_poly.type
_entity_poly.pdbx_seq_one_letter_code
_entity_poly.pdbx_strand_id
1 'polypeptide(L)'
;YVHEGDEAPAECPVCKAKAEKFVVQSGELGWADQHVVGVAKGSDEEVIEGLNANFTGECCEVGMYLAMARQADREGYPEVAEAYKRIAWEEAEHAAKFAELLGDVLVADTKANLQARVDAENGACQGKKDLATKAKQLGYDAIHDTVHEMCKDEARHGQAFQGLLKRYFG
;
A
#
# COMPACT_ATOMS: atom_id res chain seq x y z
N TYR A 1 1.91 -11.43 -38.78
CA TYR A 1 0.75 -11.96 -39.49
C TYR A 1 -0.33 -12.37 -38.48
N VAL A 2 -1.52 -11.84 -38.62
CA VAL A 2 -2.71 -12.22 -37.84
C VAL A 2 -3.55 -13.14 -38.72
N HIS A 3 -3.99 -14.26 -38.16
CA HIS A 3 -4.93 -15.17 -38.79
C HIS A 3 -6.29 -15.06 -38.09
N GLU A 4 -7.34 -14.90 -38.87
CA GLU A 4 -8.73 -14.90 -38.36
C GLU A 4 -9.38 -16.24 -38.64
N GLY A 5 -9.66 -17.01 -37.58
CA GLY A 5 -10.26 -18.35 -37.70
C GLY A 5 -10.17 -19.09 -36.36
N ASP A 6 -10.90 -20.19 -36.26
CA ASP A 6 -10.99 -21.00 -35.03
C ASP A 6 -9.74 -21.84 -34.77
N GLU A 7 -8.90 -22.09 -35.79
CA GLU A 7 -7.67 -22.89 -35.68
C GLU A 7 -6.51 -22.15 -36.34
N ALA A 8 -5.30 -22.31 -35.79
CA ALA A 8 -4.08 -21.77 -36.38
C ALA A 8 -3.78 -22.43 -37.72
N PRO A 9 -3.32 -21.64 -38.74
CA PRO A 9 -2.91 -22.25 -40.01
C PRO A 9 -1.67 -23.13 -39.80
N ALA A 10 -1.53 -24.19 -40.57
CA ALA A 10 -0.41 -25.14 -40.46
C ALA A 10 0.96 -24.46 -40.57
N GLU A 11 1.02 -23.32 -41.31
CA GLU A 11 2.25 -22.56 -41.52
C GLU A 11 1.91 -21.10 -41.77
N CYS A 12 2.69 -20.17 -41.18
CA CYS A 12 2.56 -18.74 -41.44
C CYS A 12 2.92 -18.43 -42.90
N PRO A 13 2.03 -17.76 -43.66
CA PRO A 13 2.31 -17.44 -45.07
C PRO A 13 3.48 -16.46 -45.25
N VAL A 14 3.84 -15.69 -44.21
CA VAL A 14 4.89 -14.67 -44.28
C VAL A 14 6.25 -15.23 -43.84
N CYS A 15 6.36 -15.80 -42.63
CA CYS A 15 7.65 -16.20 -42.06
C CYS A 15 7.84 -17.72 -41.94
N LYS A 16 6.89 -18.52 -42.40
CA LYS A 16 6.92 -19.99 -42.41
C LYS A 16 6.96 -20.63 -41.00
N ALA A 17 6.62 -19.88 -39.96
CA ALA A 17 6.46 -20.42 -38.61
C ALA A 17 5.32 -21.45 -38.59
N LYS A 18 5.51 -22.55 -37.87
CA LYS A 18 4.53 -23.63 -37.75
C LYS A 18 3.37 -23.25 -36.81
N ALA A 19 2.24 -23.97 -36.92
CA ALA A 19 1.01 -23.72 -36.15
C ALA A 19 1.25 -23.55 -34.64
N GLU A 20 2.16 -24.30 -34.06
CA GLU A 20 2.55 -24.27 -32.64
C GLU A 20 3.17 -22.93 -32.18
N LYS A 21 3.56 -22.07 -33.10
CA LYS A 21 4.08 -20.71 -32.84
C LYS A 21 2.99 -19.62 -32.86
N PHE A 22 1.78 -20.00 -33.21
CA PHE A 22 0.67 -19.07 -33.14
C PHE A 22 0.12 -19.04 -31.71
N VAL A 23 -0.21 -17.85 -31.24
CA VAL A 23 -0.87 -17.61 -29.97
C VAL A 23 -2.24 -17.01 -30.23
N VAL A 24 -3.23 -17.45 -29.49
CA VAL A 24 -4.58 -16.87 -29.55
C VAL A 24 -4.50 -15.44 -29.05
N GLN A 25 -4.96 -14.50 -29.89
CA GLN A 25 -5.06 -13.11 -29.51
C GLN A 25 -6.40 -12.91 -28.78
N SER A 26 -6.35 -12.78 -27.46
CA SER A 26 -7.53 -12.62 -26.59
C SER A 26 -8.23 -11.26 -26.73
N GLY A 27 -7.69 -10.36 -27.55
CA GLY A 27 -8.16 -8.97 -27.65
C GLY A 27 -7.63 -8.04 -26.55
N GLU A 28 -7.01 -8.60 -25.52
CA GLU A 28 -6.30 -7.83 -24.50
C GLU A 28 -4.85 -7.55 -24.94
N LEU A 29 -4.38 -6.34 -24.68
CA LEU A 29 -2.99 -5.98 -24.96
C LEU A 29 -2.07 -6.73 -23.96
N GLY A 30 -1.13 -7.51 -24.49
CA GLY A 30 -0.02 -8.07 -23.71
C GLY A 30 1.05 -7.01 -23.47
N TRP A 31 1.49 -6.88 -22.23
CA TRP A 31 2.61 -6.00 -21.85
C TRP A 31 3.92 -6.76 -21.87
N ALA A 32 5.00 -6.13 -22.34
CA ALA A 32 6.33 -6.76 -22.42
C ALA A 32 6.92 -7.06 -21.03
N ASP A 33 6.54 -6.25 -20.03
CA ASP A 33 6.93 -6.39 -18.63
C ASP A 33 5.93 -5.69 -17.73
N GLN A 34 5.84 -6.12 -16.46
CA GLN A 34 4.91 -5.59 -15.48
C GLN A 34 5.54 -5.60 -14.08
N HIS A 35 5.11 -4.67 -13.22
CA HIS A 35 5.42 -4.73 -11.80
C HIS A 35 4.76 -5.95 -11.13
N VAL A 36 5.53 -6.67 -10.33
CA VAL A 36 5.07 -7.87 -9.61
C VAL A 36 5.11 -7.62 -8.12
N VAL A 37 3.95 -7.66 -7.46
CA VAL A 37 3.85 -7.60 -6.01
C VAL A 37 4.32 -8.93 -5.41
N GLY A 38 5.19 -8.86 -4.40
CA GLY A 38 5.70 -10.04 -3.70
C GLY A 38 6.83 -10.77 -4.44
N VAL A 39 7.62 -10.04 -5.22
CA VAL A 39 8.77 -10.59 -5.97
C VAL A 39 9.81 -11.24 -5.06
N ALA A 40 9.88 -10.81 -3.78
CA ALA A 40 10.79 -11.37 -2.79
C ALA A 40 10.30 -12.70 -2.19
N LYS A 41 9.08 -13.14 -2.47
CA LYS A 41 8.54 -14.40 -1.92
C LYS A 41 9.36 -15.60 -2.38
N GLY A 42 9.82 -16.39 -1.41
CA GLY A 42 10.69 -17.55 -1.67
C GLY A 42 12.19 -17.23 -1.77
N SER A 43 12.59 -15.98 -1.51
CA SER A 43 13.99 -15.60 -1.35
C SER A 43 14.58 -16.16 -0.05
N ASP A 44 15.90 -16.02 0.10
CA ASP A 44 16.62 -16.41 1.31
C ASP A 44 16.04 -15.73 2.56
N GLU A 45 16.02 -16.46 3.69
CA GLU A 45 15.40 -16.03 4.94
C GLU A 45 16.03 -14.73 5.49
N GLU A 46 17.37 -14.62 5.44
CA GLU A 46 18.09 -13.43 5.90
C GLU A 46 17.71 -12.20 5.05
N VAL A 47 17.47 -12.37 3.74
CA VAL A 47 17.00 -11.30 2.85
C VAL A 47 15.59 -10.87 3.24
N ILE A 48 14.68 -11.81 3.48
CA ILE A 48 13.29 -11.52 3.91
C ILE A 48 13.26 -10.80 5.26
N GLU A 49 14.05 -11.26 6.22
CA GLU A 49 14.18 -10.60 7.52
C GLU A 49 14.70 -9.16 7.37
N GLY A 50 15.72 -8.95 6.53
CA GLY A 50 16.27 -7.64 6.22
C GLY A 50 15.24 -6.71 5.59
N LEU A 51 14.45 -7.19 4.61
CA LEU A 51 13.38 -6.42 3.99
C LEU A 51 12.29 -6.02 5.00
N ASN A 52 11.86 -6.93 5.86
CA ASN A 52 10.87 -6.65 6.90
C ASN A 52 11.38 -5.64 7.95
N ALA A 53 12.65 -5.76 8.36
CA ALA A 53 13.26 -4.83 9.29
C ALA A 53 13.32 -3.41 8.71
N ASN A 54 13.74 -3.28 7.44
CA ASN A 54 13.76 -2.01 6.73
C ASN A 54 12.34 -1.46 6.56
N PHE A 55 11.38 -2.24 6.08
CA PHE A 55 9.98 -1.82 5.97
C PHE A 55 9.46 -1.21 7.29
N THR A 56 9.71 -1.90 8.41
CA THR A 56 9.30 -1.43 9.74
C THR A 56 10.02 -0.13 10.13
N GLY A 57 11.33 -0.06 9.88
CA GLY A 57 12.15 1.13 10.13
C GLY A 57 11.62 2.35 9.40
N GLU A 58 11.45 2.25 8.09
CA GLU A 58 10.95 3.34 7.23
C GLU A 58 9.55 3.82 7.66
N CYS A 59 8.65 2.90 7.97
CA CYS A 59 7.32 3.26 8.49
C CYS A 59 7.41 4.05 9.81
N CYS A 60 8.33 3.69 10.71
CA CYS A 60 8.56 4.42 11.96
C CYS A 60 9.18 5.80 11.70
N GLU A 61 10.13 5.92 10.78
CA GLU A 61 10.80 7.18 10.45
C GLU A 61 9.85 8.23 9.89
N VAL A 62 8.86 7.83 9.07
CA VAL A 62 7.78 8.74 8.64
C VAL A 62 7.13 9.43 9.83
N GLY A 63 6.71 8.67 10.84
CA GLY A 63 6.06 9.20 12.04
C GLY A 63 7.00 10.07 12.88
N MET A 64 8.24 9.62 13.06
CA MET A 64 9.27 10.36 13.81
C MET A 64 9.59 11.71 13.18
N TYR A 65 9.87 11.74 11.87
CA TYR A 65 10.23 12.99 11.18
C TYR A 65 9.07 13.98 11.14
N LEU A 66 7.83 13.51 10.96
CA LEU A 66 6.67 14.39 11.07
C LEU A 66 6.47 14.95 12.48
N ALA A 67 6.77 14.18 13.53
CA ALA A 67 6.74 14.69 14.91
C ALA A 67 7.88 15.70 15.17
N MET A 68 9.09 15.45 14.66
CA MET A 68 10.22 16.38 14.72
C MET A 68 9.94 17.66 13.95
N ALA A 69 9.27 17.60 12.79
CA ALA A 69 8.84 18.75 12.03
C ALA A 69 7.90 19.65 12.85
N ARG A 70 6.91 19.06 13.54
CA ARG A 70 6.01 19.81 14.43
C ARG A 70 6.76 20.49 15.57
N GLN A 71 7.79 19.84 16.12
CA GLN A 71 8.61 20.44 17.17
C GLN A 71 9.46 21.61 16.63
N ALA A 72 10.08 21.45 15.47
CA ALA A 72 10.83 22.53 14.81
C ALA A 72 9.94 23.75 14.51
N ASP A 73 8.70 23.53 14.02
CA ASP A 73 7.73 24.62 13.82
C ASP A 73 7.40 25.36 15.13
N ARG A 74 7.19 24.66 16.24
CA ARG A 74 6.92 25.26 17.56
C ARG A 74 8.11 26.09 18.08
N GLU A 75 9.32 25.70 17.74
CA GLU A 75 10.55 26.38 18.14
C GLU A 75 10.91 27.54 17.18
N GLY A 76 10.16 27.71 16.08
CA GLY A 76 10.39 28.80 15.12
C GLY A 76 11.46 28.49 14.07
N TYR A 77 11.67 27.21 13.73
CA TYR A 77 12.58 26.76 12.70
C TYR A 77 11.82 26.16 11.47
N PRO A 78 11.08 26.98 10.71
CA PRO A 78 10.22 26.48 9.64
C PRO A 78 10.99 25.76 8.51
N GLU A 79 12.22 26.19 8.19
CA GLU A 79 13.04 25.54 7.17
C GLU A 79 13.46 24.12 7.60
N VAL A 80 13.73 23.91 8.89
CA VAL A 80 14.03 22.60 9.46
C VAL A 80 12.78 21.72 9.43
N ALA A 81 11.63 22.27 9.78
CA ALA A 81 10.35 21.56 9.71
C ALA A 81 10.03 21.10 8.29
N GLU A 82 10.24 21.94 7.28
CA GLU A 82 10.03 21.55 5.87
C GLU A 82 11.03 20.48 5.41
N ALA A 83 12.29 20.55 5.86
CA ALA A 83 13.26 19.49 5.57
C ALA A 83 12.82 18.12 6.13
N TYR A 84 12.36 18.08 7.38
CA TYR A 84 11.81 16.84 7.97
C TYR A 84 10.58 16.32 7.22
N LYS A 85 9.63 17.18 6.86
CA LYS A 85 8.44 16.77 6.09
C LYS A 85 8.80 16.15 4.74
N ARG A 86 9.76 16.78 4.02
CA ARG A 86 10.24 16.28 2.73
C ARG A 86 10.90 14.91 2.88
N ILE A 87 11.79 14.75 3.87
CA ILE A 87 12.47 13.47 4.12
C ILE A 87 11.45 12.40 4.54
N ALA A 88 10.49 12.71 5.43
CA ALA A 88 9.43 11.78 5.79
C ALA A 88 8.66 11.23 4.59
N TRP A 89 8.51 12.02 3.52
CA TRP A 89 7.87 11.59 2.28
C TRP A 89 8.77 10.65 1.45
N GLU A 90 10.10 10.89 1.48
CA GLU A 90 11.07 9.98 0.87
C GLU A 90 11.08 8.61 1.59
N GLU A 91 11.02 8.58 2.94
CA GLU A 91 10.91 7.33 3.71
C GLU A 91 9.57 6.60 3.46
N ALA A 92 8.48 7.33 3.25
CA ALA A 92 7.22 6.71 2.86
C ALA A 92 7.31 5.98 1.51
N GLU A 93 8.06 6.54 0.54
CA GLU A 93 8.33 5.90 -0.74
C GLU A 93 9.24 4.67 -0.59
N HIS A 94 10.23 4.71 0.31
CA HIS A 94 11.06 3.54 0.63
C HIS A 94 10.20 2.43 1.25
N ALA A 95 9.38 2.75 2.24
CA ALA A 95 8.46 1.80 2.86
C ALA A 95 7.52 1.16 1.82
N ALA A 96 6.97 1.95 0.89
CA ALA A 96 6.12 1.44 -0.18
C ALA A 96 6.85 0.42 -1.06
N LYS A 97 8.11 0.68 -1.44
CA LYS A 97 8.92 -0.25 -2.24
C LYS A 97 9.20 -1.55 -1.50
N PHE A 98 9.54 -1.51 -0.22
CA PHE A 98 9.70 -2.72 0.60
C PHE A 98 8.38 -3.50 0.72
N ALA A 99 7.25 -2.80 0.90
CA ALA A 99 5.93 -3.42 0.93
C ALA A 99 5.60 -4.16 -0.38
N GLU A 100 5.91 -3.55 -1.54
CA GLU A 100 5.72 -4.17 -2.86
C GLU A 100 6.61 -5.40 -3.05
N LEU A 101 7.89 -5.34 -2.65
CA LEU A 101 8.80 -6.49 -2.72
C LEU A 101 8.30 -7.66 -1.88
N LEU A 102 7.87 -7.41 -0.65
CA LEU A 102 7.38 -8.43 0.29
C LEU A 102 6.01 -8.98 -0.12
N GLY A 103 5.07 -8.12 -0.53
CA GLY A 103 3.70 -8.51 -0.88
C GLY A 103 2.89 -9.07 0.29
N ASP A 104 3.18 -8.64 1.53
CA ASP A 104 2.52 -9.10 2.75
C ASP A 104 1.40 -8.15 3.19
N VAL A 105 1.58 -6.84 3.00
CA VAL A 105 0.62 -5.82 3.39
C VAL A 105 -0.31 -5.38 2.27
N LEU A 106 -0.04 -5.83 1.05
CA LEU A 106 -0.88 -5.59 -0.13
C LEU A 106 -0.88 -6.82 -1.06
N VAL A 107 -1.89 -6.90 -1.89
CA VAL A 107 -1.98 -7.90 -2.98
C VAL A 107 -2.17 -7.18 -4.32
N ALA A 108 -1.92 -7.86 -5.44
CA ALA A 108 -2.10 -7.32 -6.80
C ALA A 108 -3.59 -7.24 -7.20
N ASP A 109 -4.45 -6.78 -6.28
CA ASP A 109 -5.89 -6.64 -6.46
C ASP A 109 -6.40 -5.44 -5.64
N THR A 110 -6.81 -4.38 -6.33
CA THR A 110 -7.29 -3.14 -5.68
C THR A 110 -8.56 -3.36 -4.86
N LYS A 111 -9.47 -4.24 -5.31
CA LYS A 111 -10.70 -4.56 -4.56
C LYS A 111 -10.37 -5.22 -3.22
N ALA A 112 -9.49 -6.21 -3.24
CA ALA A 112 -9.04 -6.91 -2.03
C ALA A 112 -8.29 -5.96 -1.07
N ASN A 113 -7.41 -5.10 -1.60
CA ASN A 113 -6.72 -4.09 -0.80
C ASN A 113 -7.69 -3.10 -0.13
N LEU A 114 -8.69 -2.61 -0.86
CA LEU A 114 -9.72 -1.73 -0.30
C LEU A 114 -10.53 -2.43 0.80
N GLN A 115 -10.95 -3.67 0.60
CA GLN A 115 -11.69 -4.43 1.62
C GLN A 115 -10.85 -4.62 2.87
N ALA A 116 -9.59 -5.02 2.73
CA ALA A 116 -8.68 -5.17 3.86
C ALA A 116 -8.49 -3.87 4.64
N ARG A 117 -8.49 -2.72 3.95
CA ARG A 117 -8.41 -1.42 4.63
C ARG A 117 -9.68 -1.05 5.35
N VAL A 118 -10.88 -1.29 4.77
CA VAL A 118 -12.16 -1.08 5.47
C VAL A 118 -12.17 -1.83 6.81
N ASP A 119 -11.78 -3.10 6.79
CA ASP A 119 -11.77 -3.96 7.98
C ASP A 119 -10.73 -3.47 9.02
N ALA A 120 -9.54 -3.11 8.57
CA ALA A 120 -8.47 -2.61 9.43
C ALA A 120 -8.80 -1.25 10.07
N GLU A 121 -9.39 -0.30 9.32
CA GLU A 121 -9.80 1.00 9.86
C GLU A 121 -10.92 0.84 10.90
N ASN A 122 -11.85 -0.11 10.68
CA ASN A 122 -12.88 -0.42 11.67
C ASN A 122 -12.27 -0.92 12.99
N GLY A 123 -11.31 -1.85 12.90
CA GLY A 123 -10.57 -2.35 14.08
C GLY A 123 -9.74 -1.25 14.76
N ALA A 124 -9.04 -0.42 13.98
CA ALA A 124 -8.26 0.70 14.48
C ALA A 124 -9.12 1.76 15.18
N CYS A 125 -10.31 2.05 14.66
CA CYS A 125 -11.29 2.93 15.27
C CYS A 125 -11.70 2.39 16.64
N GLN A 126 -12.05 1.11 16.75
CA GLN A 126 -12.45 0.49 18.02
C GLN A 126 -11.28 0.50 19.02
N GLY A 127 -10.08 0.10 18.62
CA GLY A 127 -8.91 0.08 19.50
C GLY A 127 -8.54 1.47 20.03
N LYS A 128 -8.60 2.51 19.18
CA LYS A 128 -8.38 3.90 19.62
C LYS A 128 -9.49 4.38 20.56
N LYS A 129 -10.75 3.97 20.33
CA LYS A 129 -11.87 4.27 21.22
C LYS A 129 -11.65 3.70 22.62
N ASP A 130 -11.20 2.46 22.70
CA ASP A 130 -10.94 1.77 23.95
C ASP A 130 -9.78 2.41 24.71
N LEU A 131 -8.68 2.73 24.02
CA LEU A 131 -7.53 3.43 24.57
C LEU A 131 -7.91 4.82 25.10
N ALA A 132 -8.64 5.61 24.31
CA ALA A 132 -9.12 6.93 24.73
C ALA A 132 -10.01 6.84 25.97
N THR A 133 -10.92 5.87 26.01
CA THR A 133 -11.78 5.62 27.17
C THR A 133 -10.97 5.29 28.42
N LYS A 134 -9.96 4.43 28.28
CA LYS A 134 -9.04 4.08 29.39
C LYS A 134 -8.25 5.30 29.88
N ALA A 135 -7.72 6.11 28.95
CA ALA A 135 -7.02 7.33 29.29
C ALA A 135 -7.90 8.31 30.09
N LYS A 136 -9.16 8.48 29.68
CA LYS A 136 -10.14 9.32 30.41
C LYS A 136 -10.40 8.82 31.82
N GLN A 137 -10.58 7.50 31.99
CA GLN A 137 -10.79 6.89 33.32
C GLN A 137 -9.62 7.11 34.27
N LEU A 138 -8.39 7.25 33.73
CA LEU A 138 -7.17 7.49 34.49
C LEU A 138 -6.83 8.97 34.66
N GLY A 139 -7.67 9.88 34.14
CA GLY A 139 -7.44 11.33 34.23
C GLY A 139 -6.41 11.88 33.24
N TYR A 140 -6.06 11.15 32.18
CA TYR A 140 -5.12 11.57 31.15
C TYR A 140 -5.84 12.31 30.01
N ASP A 141 -6.40 13.49 30.30
CA ASP A 141 -7.26 14.22 29.36
C ASP A 141 -6.59 14.55 28.03
N ALA A 142 -5.34 15.00 28.03
CA ALA A 142 -4.61 15.30 26.80
C ALA A 142 -4.41 14.05 25.90
N ILE A 143 -4.17 12.90 26.50
CA ILE A 143 -4.06 11.61 25.77
C ILE A 143 -5.44 11.21 25.23
N HIS A 144 -6.48 11.29 26.08
CA HIS A 144 -7.85 11.01 25.66
C HIS A 144 -8.24 11.85 24.44
N ASP A 145 -8.08 13.17 24.53
CA ASP A 145 -8.53 14.09 23.48
C ASP A 145 -7.82 13.81 22.14
N THR A 146 -6.50 13.60 22.19
CA THR A 146 -5.71 13.30 21.00
C THR A 146 -6.12 11.96 20.36
N VAL A 147 -6.22 10.90 21.16
CA VAL A 147 -6.54 9.56 20.64
C VAL A 147 -8.00 9.45 20.20
N HIS A 148 -8.91 10.17 20.86
CA HIS A 148 -10.32 10.20 20.50
C HIS A 148 -10.54 10.90 19.14
N GLU A 149 -9.82 11.97 18.83
CA GLU A 149 -9.87 12.58 17.49
C GLU A 149 -9.33 11.61 16.43
N MET A 150 -8.21 10.93 16.69
CA MET A 150 -7.70 9.88 15.78
C MET A 150 -8.72 8.75 15.57
N CYS A 151 -9.48 8.34 16.61
CA CYS A 151 -10.56 7.36 16.46
C CYS A 151 -11.61 7.80 15.43
N LYS A 152 -11.97 9.09 15.41
CA LYS A 152 -12.91 9.65 14.43
C LYS A 152 -12.30 9.69 13.03
N ASP A 153 -10.99 9.93 12.92
CA ASP A 153 -10.29 9.87 11.64
C ASP A 153 -10.33 8.45 11.06
N GLU A 154 -10.08 7.40 11.88
CA GLU A 154 -10.17 6.01 11.39
C GLU A 154 -11.58 5.66 10.87
N ALA A 155 -12.64 6.14 11.56
CA ALA A 155 -14.00 5.97 11.07
C ALA A 155 -14.22 6.66 9.71
N ARG A 156 -13.67 7.87 9.52
CA ARG A 156 -13.72 8.62 8.25
C ARG A 156 -12.93 7.90 7.15
N HIS A 157 -11.73 7.36 7.46
CA HIS A 157 -10.92 6.60 6.52
C HIS A 157 -11.67 5.32 6.08
N GLY A 158 -12.20 4.55 7.02
CA GLY A 158 -12.97 3.34 6.72
C GLY A 158 -14.19 3.63 5.84
N GLN A 159 -14.94 4.71 6.13
CA GLN A 159 -16.08 5.14 5.31
C GLN A 159 -15.65 5.57 3.89
N ALA A 160 -14.50 6.23 3.76
CA ALA A 160 -13.96 6.62 2.46
C ALA A 160 -13.59 5.38 1.62
N PHE A 161 -12.88 4.42 2.18
CA PHE A 161 -12.54 3.17 1.50
C PHE A 161 -13.79 2.35 1.15
N GLN A 162 -14.77 2.27 2.04
CA GLN A 162 -16.05 1.59 1.78
C GLN A 162 -16.82 2.27 0.63
N GLY A 163 -16.82 3.60 0.59
CA GLY A 163 -17.44 4.36 -0.49
C GLY A 163 -16.78 4.08 -1.84
N LEU A 164 -15.45 4.01 -1.89
CA LEU A 164 -14.69 3.65 -3.09
C LEU A 164 -14.94 2.20 -3.51
N LEU A 165 -14.95 1.27 -2.56
CA LEU A 165 -15.24 -0.14 -2.80
C LEU A 165 -16.62 -0.31 -3.44
N LYS A 166 -17.65 0.36 -2.88
CA LYS A 166 -19.00 0.35 -3.43
C LYS A 166 -19.09 0.99 -4.81
N ARG A 167 -18.37 2.09 -5.04
CA ARG A 167 -18.41 2.83 -6.31
C ARG A 167 -17.81 2.04 -7.48
N TYR A 168 -16.69 1.35 -7.26
CA TYR A 168 -15.94 0.73 -8.35
C TYR A 168 -16.14 -0.78 -8.45
N PHE A 169 -16.61 -1.44 -7.39
CA PHE A 169 -16.66 -2.90 -7.30
C PHE A 169 -17.99 -3.43 -6.72
N GLY A 170 -18.97 -2.55 -6.46
CA GLY A 170 -20.31 -2.89 -5.99
C GLY A 170 -21.32 -3.07 -7.10
#